data_c0d2f0ac7e0e407c5dce4987b2a8b508
#
_entry.id   c0d2f0ac7e0e407c5dce4987b2a8b508
#
_cell.length_a   1.000
_cell.length_b   1.000
_cell.length_c   1.000
_cell.angle_alpha   90.00
_cell.angle_beta   90.00
_cell.angle_gamma   90.00
#
_symmetry.space_group_name_H-M   'P 1'
#
loop_
_entity.id
_entity.type
_entity.pdbx_description
1 polymer ?
#
loop_
_entity_poly.entity_id
_entity_poly.type
_entity_poly.pdbx_seq_one_letter_code
_entity_poly.pdbx_strand_id
1 'polypeptide(L)'
;MITRDIDAFIAVARTLKPDFGPATARAAFLVSPDGFVRAEQSAQDNRYMADAGAFDADAALREHHALHRALSQELPVVCFAGSEATPDAVFPNNVFATTRVDGEPRLIVGRMRHPVRQREAERPDIRGYFRDLLGYAETDLSGQSHPCELTGALVIDRAHGIGFCGLSERCDEAGAALMHAAFGLRVTLMFDLAPGEYHTNVLLAVLAGRAALVCPHALQGDVSRALHALYGPHVV
;
A
#
# COMPACT_ATOMS: atom_id res chain seq x y z
N MET A 1 -9.22 14.53 -8.05
CA MET A 1 -8.33 15.66 -7.72
C MET A 1 -7.15 15.15 -6.90
N ILE A 2 -5.92 15.57 -7.20
CA ILE A 2 -4.76 15.32 -6.36
C ILE A 2 -4.16 16.66 -5.96
N THR A 3 -3.79 16.85 -4.67
CA THR A 3 -3.39 18.17 -4.15
C THR A 3 -2.51 18.06 -2.90
N ARG A 4 -1.70 19.09 -2.65
CA ARG A 4 -1.00 19.34 -1.37
C ARG A 4 -1.74 20.38 -0.51
N ASP A 5 -2.75 21.04 -1.07
CA ASP A 5 -3.58 22.02 -0.35
C ASP A 5 -4.60 21.29 0.52
N ILE A 6 -4.42 21.41 1.83
CA ILE A 6 -5.24 20.73 2.84
C ILE A 6 -6.67 21.29 2.86
N ASP A 7 -6.87 22.59 2.66
CA ASP A 7 -8.20 23.18 2.66
C ASP A 7 -9.00 22.76 1.44
N ALA A 8 -8.37 22.77 0.25
CA ALA A 8 -8.96 22.26 -0.97
C ALA A 8 -9.29 20.75 -0.86
N PHE A 9 -8.38 19.97 -0.25
CA PHE A 9 -8.61 18.55 0.02
C PHE A 9 -9.82 18.33 0.92
N ILE A 10 -9.87 19.00 2.08
CA ILE A 10 -10.97 18.88 3.07
C ILE A 10 -12.31 19.28 2.44
N ALA A 11 -12.32 20.38 1.67
CA ALA A 11 -13.54 20.87 1.02
C ALA A 11 -14.15 19.80 0.09
N VAL A 12 -13.33 19.10 -0.69
CA VAL A 12 -13.80 18.03 -1.56
C VAL A 12 -14.11 16.76 -0.77
N ALA A 13 -13.19 16.30 0.08
CA ALA A 13 -13.32 15.03 0.78
C ALA A 13 -14.59 14.93 1.63
N ARG A 14 -15.00 16.02 2.29
CA ARG A 14 -16.24 16.09 3.09
C ARG A 14 -17.53 15.94 2.28
N THR A 15 -17.50 16.15 0.99
CA THR A 15 -18.68 15.98 0.12
C THR A 15 -18.87 14.55 -0.36
N LEU A 16 -17.84 13.70 -0.23
CA LEU A 16 -17.83 12.36 -0.75
C LEU A 16 -18.69 11.42 0.09
N LYS A 17 -19.42 10.54 -0.59
CA LYS A 17 -20.23 9.50 0.04
C LYS A 17 -19.47 8.18 0.06
N PRO A 18 -19.82 7.25 0.99
CA PRO A 18 -19.17 5.94 1.09
C PRO A 18 -19.72 4.95 0.06
N ASP A 19 -19.68 5.33 -1.20
CA ASP A 19 -20.18 4.58 -2.36
C ASP A 19 -19.10 4.29 -3.42
N PHE A 20 -17.82 4.49 -3.05
CA PHE A 20 -16.70 4.22 -3.94
C PHE A 20 -16.42 2.72 -4.06
N GLY A 21 -16.45 2.01 -2.95
CA GLY A 21 -16.20 0.57 -2.94
C GLY A 21 -16.40 -0.07 -1.57
N PRO A 22 -16.15 -1.39 -1.46
CA PRO A 22 -16.19 -2.05 -0.17
C PRO A 22 -15.17 -1.44 0.80
N ALA A 23 -15.63 -1.08 1.99
CA ALA A 23 -14.77 -0.48 3.01
C ALA A 23 -13.70 -1.46 3.54
N THR A 24 -13.99 -2.77 3.46
CA THR A 24 -13.09 -3.86 3.89
C THR A 24 -12.79 -4.81 2.75
N ALA A 25 -11.66 -5.50 2.81
CA ALA A 25 -11.29 -6.53 1.86
C ALA A 25 -12.29 -7.69 1.90
N ARG A 26 -12.52 -8.33 0.74
CA ARG A 26 -13.36 -9.54 0.59
C ARG A 26 -12.52 -10.80 0.35
N ALA A 27 -11.26 -10.64 0.07
CA ALA A 27 -10.25 -11.68 -0.08
C ALA A 27 -8.89 -11.07 0.19
N ALA A 28 -7.91 -11.89 0.51
CA ALA A 28 -6.52 -11.48 0.63
C ALA A 28 -5.62 -12.43 -0.16
N PHE A 29 -4.47 -11.93 -0.58
CA PHE A 29 -3.39 -12.79 -0.99
C PHE A 29 -2.13 -12.47 -0.19
N LEU A 30 -1.35 -13.50 0.03
CA LEU A 30 -0.08 -13.45 0.74
C LEU A 30 1.02 -14.02 -0.16
N VAL A 31 2.25 -13.69 0.17
CA VAL A 31 3.44 -14.39 -0.35
C VAL A 31 4.15 -14.97 0.87
N SER A 32 4.48 -16.27 0.83
CA SER A 32 5.16 -16.92 1.95
C SER A 32 6.58 -16.38 2.14
N PRO A 33 7.13 -16.43 3.36
CA PRO A 33 8.48 -15.94 3.64
C PRO A 33 9.59 -16.92 3.22
N ASP A 34 9.31 -17.86 2.29
CA ASP A 34 10.34 -18.70 1.72
C ASP A 34 11.38 -17.83 0.98
N GLY A 35 12.65 -17.97 1.35
CA GLY A 35 13.72 -17.14 0.81
C GLY A 35 13.75 -15.69 1.35
N PHE A 36 12.92 -15.36 2.36
CA PHE A 36 12.96 -14.06 3.03
C PHE A 36 14.28 -13.88 3.76
N VAL A 37 15.01 -12.86 3.41
CA VAL A 37 16.25 -12.43 4.07
C VAL A 37 16.28 -10.90 4.03
N ARG A 38 17.11 -10.30 4.88
CA ARG A 38 17.34 -8.86 4.85
C ARG A 38 17.91 -8.46 3.47
N ALA A 39 17.16 -7.69 2.69
CA ALA A 39 17.64 -7.13 1.45
C ALA A 39 18.43 -5.85 1.73
N GLU A 40 19.75 -5.88 1.51
CA GLU A 40 20.64 -4.74 1.80
C GLU A 40 20.24 -3.46 1.05
N GLN A 41 19.72 -3.58 -0.18
CA GLN A 41 19.22 -2.42 -0.93
C GLN A 41 18.02 -1.78 -0.24
N SER A 42 17.06 -2.58 0.19
CA SER A 42 15.85 -2.10 0.87
C SER A 42 16.15 -1.53 2.27
N ALA A 43 17.20 -2.02 2.93
CA ALA A 43 17.62 -1.56 4.25
C ALA A 43 18.28 -0.17 4.24
N GLN A 44 18.76 0.30 3.09
CA GLN A 44 19.49 1.58 3.00
C GLN A 44 18.65 2.79 3.43
N ASP A 45 17.36 2.77 3.11
CA ASP A 45 16.41 3.85 3.38
C ASP A 45 15.21 3.39 4.25
N ASN A 46 15.36 2.24 4.94
CA ASN A 46 14.38 1.70 5.87
C ASN A 46 15.02 1.53 7.26
N ARG A 47 14.84 2.53 8.12
CA ARG A 47 15.40 2.52 9.48
C ARG A 47 14.94 1.33 10.32
N TYR A 48 13.76 0.78 10.05
CA TYR A 48 13.21 -0.38 10.77
C TYR A 48 13.94 -1.68 10.42
N MET A 49 14.68 -1.70 9.31
CA MET A 49 15.55 -2.82 8.92
C MET A 49 17.01 -2.59 9.32
N ALA A 50 17.40 -1.36 9.67
CA ALA A 50 18.80 -1.02 9.95
C ALA A 50 19.34 -1.77 11.18
N ASP A 51 18.53 -1.86 12.24
CA ASP A 51 18.88 -2.45 13.53
C ASP A 51 18.43 -3.91 13.67
N ALA A 52 18.02 -4.56 12.57
CA ALA A 52 17.60 -5.95 12.61
C ALA A 52 18.79 -6.84 13.03
N GLY A 53 18.68 -7.44 14.21
CA GLY A 53 19.58 -8.46 14.69
C GLY A 53 19.60 -9.73 13.81
N ALA A 54 20.05 -10.85 14.34
CA ALA A 54 20.01 -12.11 13.61
C ALA A 54 18.58 -12.42 13.14
N PHE A 55 18.40 -12.61 11.85
CA PHE A 55 17.12 -12.98 11.25
C PHE A 55 16.78 -14.45 11.57
N ASP A 56 15.58 -14.69 12.09
CA ASP A 56 15.04 -16.03 12.37
C ASP A 56 13.99 -16.38 11.30
N ALA A 57 14.40 -17.16 10.29
CA ALA A 57 13.52 -17.61 9.21
C ALA A 57 12.36 -18.49 9.70
N ASP A 58 12.61 -19.33 10.72
CA ASP A 58 11.57 -20.18 11.28
C ASP A 58 10.54 -19.36 12.06
N ALA A 59 10.96 -18.30 12.76
CA ALA A 59 10.03 -17.36 13.39
C ALA A 59 9.16 -16.66 12.35
N ALA A 60 9.75 -16.13 11.29
CA ALA A 60 9.01 -15.48 10.19
C ALA A 60 7.97 -16.43 9.58
N LEU A 61 8.32 -17.69 9.35
CA LEU A 61 7.41 -18.70 8.81
C LEU A 61 6.26 -19.00 9.78
N ARG A 62 6.56 -19.15 11.08
CA ARG A 62 5.53 -19.38 12.12
C ARG A 62 4.54 -18.21 12.21
N GLU A 63 5.04 -16.98 12.19
CA GLU A 63 4.22 -15.77 12.25
C GLU A 63 3.36 -15.62 11.00
N HIS A 64 3.93 -15.85 9.81
CA HIS A 64 3.18 -15.87 8.56
C HIS A 64 2.07 -16.91 8.56
N HIS A 65 2.32 -18.14 9.06
CA HIS A 65 1.29 -19.17 9.19
C HIS A 65 0.20 -18.77 10.20
N ALA A 66 0.55 -18.07 11.28
CA ALA A 66 -0.42 -17.56 12.24
C ALA A 66 -1.32 -16.48 11.60
N LEU A 67 -0.72 -15.55 10.84
CA LEU A 67 -1.46 -14.54 10.08
C LEU A 67 -2.38 -15.17 9.03
N HIS A 68 -1.87 -16.13 8.23
CA HIS A 68 -2.65 -16.84 7.23
C HIS A 68 -3.88 -17.53 7.86
N ARG A 69 -3.70 -18.23 8.98
CA ARG A 69 -4.82 -18.88 9.70
C ARG A 69 -5.83 -17.87 10.21
N ALA A 70 -5.39 -16.76 10.80
CA ALA A 70 -6.28 -15.73 11.31
C ALA A 70 -7.11 -15.10 10.19
N LEU A 71 -6.50 -14.75 9.08
CA LEU A 71 -7.20 -14.19 7.91
C LEU A 71 -8.18 -15.21 7.31
N SER A 72 -7.81 -16.48 7.22
CA SER A 72 -8.64 -17.53 6.62
C SER A 72 -9.91 -17.85 7.43
N GLN A 73 -10.01 -17.38 8.67
CA GLN A 73 -11.24 -17.47 9.45
C GLN A 73 -12.28 -16.43 9.00
N GLU A 74 -11.84 -15.32 8.42
CA GLU A 74 -12.69 -14.18 8.09
C GLU A 74 -12.95 -14.02 6.57
N LEU A 75 -12.01 -14.46 5.72
CA LEU A 75 -12.08 -14.26 4.28
C LEU A 75 -11.24 -15.31 3.52
N PRO A 76 -11.52 -15.52 2.21
CA PRO A 76 -10.68 -16.34 1.34
C PRO A 76 -9.25 -15.77 1.25
N VAL A 77 -8.26 -16.64 1.42
CA VAL A 77 -6.83 -16.28 1.31
C VAL A 77 -6.14 -17.16 0.27
N VAL A 78 -5.40 -16.55 -0.63
CA VAL A 78 -4.48 -17.22 -1.55
C VAL A 78 -3.06 -16.90 -1.11
N CYS A 79 -2.20 -17.91 -1.03
CA CYS A 79 -0.80 -17.75 -0.69
C CYS A 79 0.09 -18.21 -1.86
N PHE A 80 0.92 -17.30 -2.36
CA PHE A 80 1.93 -17.59 -3.36
C PHE A 80 3.24 -17.97 -2.67
N ALA A 81 4.06 -18.82 -3.30
CA ALA A 81 5.36 -19.18 -2.76
C ALA A 81 6.33 -17.99 -2.79
N GLY A 82 7.12 -17.81 -1.74
CA GLY A 82 8.28 -16.92 -1.73
C GLY A 82 9.45 -17.46 -2.56
N SER A 83 10.50 -16.66 -2.70
CA SER A 83 11.71 -17.04 -3.46
C SER A 83 12.91 -16.22 -3.00
N GLU A 84 14.06 -16.86 -2.95
CA GLU A 84 15.35 -16.16 -2.69
C GLU A 84 15.68 -15.10 -3.74
N ALA A 85 15.15 -15.21 -4.96
CA ALA A 85 15.33 -14.21 -6.00
C ALA A 85 14.58 -12.89 -5.71
N THR A 86 13.57 -12.94 -4.84
CA THR A 86 12.72 -11.81 -4.44
C THR A 86 12.51 -11.82 -2.91
N PRO A 87 13.58 -11.52 -2.13
CA PRO A 87 13.56 -11.72 -0.67
C PRO A 87 12.49 -10.90 0.06
N ASP A 88 12.12 -9.73 -0.44
CA ASP A 88 11.12 -8.86 0.16
C ASP A 88 9.67 -9.12 -0.35
N ALA A 89 9.45 -10.15 -1.16
CA ALA A 89 8.14 -10.44 -1.76
C ALA A 89 7.05 -10.78 -0.72
N VAL A 90 7.45 -11.08 0.51
CA VAL A 90 6.53 -11.24 1.66
C VAL A 90 5.70 -9.96 1.94
N PHE A 91 6.11 -8.81 1.39
CA PHE A 91 5.39 -7.53 1.44
C PHE A 91 4.76 -7.17 0.08
N PRO A 92 3.84 -7.99 -0.45
CA PRO A 92 3.37 -7.85 -1.84
C PRO A 92 2.56 -6.56 -2.07
N ASN A 93 2.00 -5.96 -1.03
CA ASN A 93 1.18 -4.75 -1.10
C ASN A 93 1.91 -3.52 -1.69
N ASN A 94 3.24 -3.53 -1.69
CA ASN A 94 4.04 -2.45 -2.28
C ASN A 94 4.16 -2.59 -3.80
N VAL A 95 4.00 -3.80 -4.32
CA VAL A 95 4.18 -4.14 -5.73
C VAL A 95 2.86 -4.40 -6.42
N PHE A 96 1.93 -5.06 -5.74
CA PHE A 96 0.64 -5.47 -6.28
C PHE A 96 -0.51 -4.93 -5.43
N ALA A 97 -1.53 -4.42 -6.10
CA ALA A 97 -2.78 -4.06 -5.45
C ALA A 97 -3.95 -4.36 -6.36
N THR A 98 -5.11 -4.63 -5.77
CA THR A 98 -6.36 -4.80 -6.50
C THR A 98 -7.33 -3.69 -6.18
N THR A 99 -8.11 -3.30 -7.19
CA THR A 99 -9.17 -2.29 -7.07
C THR A 99 -10.29 -2.57 -8.07
N ARG A 100 -11.35 -1.76 -8.01
CA ARG A 100 -12.33 -1.65 -9.09
C ARG A 100 -12.35 -0.21 -9.58
N VAL A 101 -12.30 -0.04 -10.89
CA VAL A 101 -12.44 1.26 -11.55
C VAL A 101 -13.59 1.11 -12.54
N ASP A 102 -14.61 1.96 -12.42
CA ASP A 102 -15.84 1.90 -13.24
C ASP A 102 -16.51 0.51 -13.22
N GLY A 103 -16.44 -0.15 -12.07
CA GLY A 103 -16.99 -1.49 -11.86
C GLY A 103 -16.10 -2.65 -12.31
N GLU A 104 -15.05 -2.39 -13.08
CA GLU A 104 -14.14 -3.40 -13.60
C GLU A 104 -13.03 -3.75 -12.59
N PRO A 105 -12.79 -5.06 -12.32
CA PRO A 105 -11.72 -5.49 -11.44
C PRO A 105 -10.36 -5.24 -12.10
N ARG A 106 -9.41 -4.76 -11.33
CA ARG A 106 -8.09 -4.37 -11.83
C ARG A 106 -6.97 -4.80 -10.91
N LEU A 107 -5.91 -5.36 -11.48
CA LEU A 107 -4.62 -5.53 -10.85
C LEU A 107 -3.74 -4.32 -11.20
N ILE A 108 -3.18 -3.68 -10.19
CA ILE A 108 -2.18 -2.61 -10.37
C ILE A 108 -0.83 -3.17 -9.98
N VAL A 109 0.18 -2.97 -10.83
CA VAL A 109 1.58 -3.35 -10.58
C VAL A 109 2.38 -2.06 -10.42
N GLY A 110 3.00 -1.86 -9.24
CA GLY A 110 3.72 -0.65 -8.88
C GLY A 110 5.17 -0.65 -9.34
N ARG A 111 5.77 0.56 -9.40
CA ARG A 111 7.20 0.74 -9.63
C ARG A 111 7.93 0.79 -8.30
N MET A 112 8.71 -0.24 -8.02
CA MET A 112 9.58 -0.29 -6.86
C MET A 112 10.82 0.59 -7.07
N ARG A 113 11.28 1.28 -6.02
CA ARG A 113 12.53 2.06 -6.03
C ARG A 113 13.75 1.17 -6.30
N HIS A 114 13.89 0.11 -5.49
CA HIS A 114 15.08 -0.73 -5.50
C HIS A 114 15.03 -1.83 -6.54
N PRO A 115 16.12 -2.03 -7.34
CA PRO A 115 16.18 -3.07 -8.37
C PRO A 115 15.88 -4.47 -7.85
N VAL A 116 16.29 -4.82 -6.62
CA VAL A 116 15.98 -6.12 -6.01
C VAL A 116 14.49 -6.36 -5.93
N ARG A 117 13.69 -5.32 -5.61
CA ARG A 117 12.24 -5.40 -5.51
C ARG A 117 11.52 -5.24 -6.85
N GLN A 118 12.15 -4.61 -7.86
CA GLN A 118 11.57 -4.49 -9.19
C GLN A 118 11.31 -5.85 -9.84
N ARG A 119 12.11 -6.87 -9.50
CA ARG A 119 11.91 -8.25 -9.97
C ARG A 119 10.58 -8.86 -9.47
N GLU A 120 10.04 -8.36 -8.36
CA GLU A 120 8.76 -8.84 -7.83
C GLU A 120 7.61 -8.53 -8.80
N ALA A 121 7.69 -7.42 -9.54
CA ALA A 121 6.70 -7.06 -10.55
C ALA A 121 6.62 -8.05 -11.73
N GLU A 122 7.68 -8.82 -11.97
CA GLU A 122 7.76 -9.80 -13.06
C GLU A 122 7.09 -11.15 -12.71
N ARG A 123 6.58 -11.35 -11.48
CA ARG A 123 5.99 -12.61 -10.99
C ARG A 123 4.82 -13.09 -11.86
N PRO A 124 5.04 -14.10 -12.74
CA PRO A 124 4.01 -14.58 -13.67
C PRO A 124 2.89 -15.34 -12.96
N ASP A 125 3.17 -15.95 -11.81
CA ASP A 125 2.19 -16.67 -10.99
C ASP A 125 1.15 -15.72 -10.40
N ILE A 126 1.58 -14.56 -9.85
CA ILE A 126 0.67 -13.55 -9.30
C ILE A 126 -0.11 -12.88 -10.44
N ARG A 127 0.60 -12.39 -11.47
CA ARG A 127 -0.04 -11.71 -12.61
C ARG A 127 -1.01 -12.65 -13.34
N GLY A 128 -0.60 -13.88 -13.61
CA GLY A 128 -1.43 -14.89 -14.27
C GLY A 128 -2.67 -15.26 -13.44
N TYR A 129 -2.54 -15.38 -12.13
CA TYR A 129 -3.68 -15.64 -11.24
C TYR A 129 -4.77 -14.56 -11.39
N PHE A 130 -4.40 -13.28 -11.32
CA PHE A 130 -5.39 -12.21 -11.44
C PHE A 130 -5.89 -12.01 -12.86
N ARG A 131 -5.01 -11.98 -13.85
CA ARG A 131 -5.35 -11.70 -15.25
C ARG A 131 -6.04 -12.90 -15.92
N ASP A 132 -5.40 -14.09 -15.87
CA ASP A 132 -5.78 -15.22 -16.69
C ASP A 132 -6.85 -16.09 -16.00
N LEU A 133 -6.78 -16.22 -14.65
CA LEU A 133 -7.76 -17.01 -13.90
C LEU A 133 -8.96 -16.19 -13.45
N LEU A 134 -8.74 -14.97 -12.90
CA LEU A 134 -9.80 -14.13 -12.37
C LEU A 134 -10.35 -13.08 -13.35
N GLY A 135 -9.72 -12.90 -14.51
CA GLY A 135 -10.16 -11.95 -15.55
C GLY A 135 -9.98 -10.47 -15.18
N TYR A 136 -9.01 -10.15 -14.32
CA TYR A 136 -8.72 -8.76 -13.97
C TYR A 136 -8.01 -8.04 -15.12
N ALA A 137 -8.42 -6.80 -15.41
CA ALA A 137 -7.62 -5.91 -16.23
C ALA A 137 -6.34 -5.54 -15.49
N GLU A 138 -5.23 -5.39 -16.22
CA GLU A 138 -3.95 -5.03 -15.62
C GLU A 138 -3.60 -3.56 -15.92
N THR A 139 -3.14 -2.83 -14.90
CA THR A 139 -2.52 -1.52 -15.01
C THR A 139 -1.09 -1.63 -14.52
N ASP A 140 -0.15 -1.73 -15.46
CA ASP A 140 1.27 -1.91 -15.16
C ASP A 140 2.01 -0.57 -15.11
N LEU A 141 2.40 -0.16 -13.91
CA LEU A 141 3.22 1.03 -13.64
C LEU A 141 4.71 0.67 -13.44
N SER A 142 5.09 -0.61 -13.52
CA SER A 142 6.45 -1.03 -13.19
C SER A 142 7.49 -0.57 -14.22
N GLY A 143 7.08 -0.34 -15.47
CA GLY A 143 7.97 0.03 -16.57
C GLY A 143 8.32 1.52 -16.67
N GLN A 144 7.65 2.40 -15.91
CA GLN A 144 7.91 3.85 -15.94
C GLN A 144 8.98 4.27 -14.90
N SER A 145 9.46 5.52 -14.93
CA SER A 145 10.64 5.95 -14.17
C SER A 145 10.37 6.40 -12.72
N HIS A 146 9.11 6.77 -12.40
CA HIS A 146 8.78 7.36 -11.10
C HIS A 146 8.45 6.27 -10.06
N PRO A 147 9.08 6.25 -8.88
CA PRO A 147 8.73 5.28 -7.85
C PRO A 147 7.29 5.47 -7.39
N CYS A 148 6.56 4.37 -7.27
CA CYS A 148 5.19 4.35 -6.79
C CYS A 148 4.91 2.99 -6.11
N GLU A 149 5.36 2.86 -4.86
CA GLU A 149 5.24 1.63 -4.07
C GLU A 149 3.84 1.48 -3.47
N LEU A 150 2.86 1.43 -4.32
CA LEU A 150 1.41 1.26 -4.13
C LEU A 150 0.91 1.53 -2.70
N THR A 151 0.32 0.53 -2.03
CA THR A 151 -0.27 0.72 -0.70
C THR A 151 0.74 0.74 0.45
N GLY A 152 2.03 0.75 0.15
CA GLY A 152 3.06 1.22 1.05
C GLY A 152 3.03 2.75 1.16
N ALA A 153 3.11 3.43 0.01
CA ALA A 153 3.15 4.89 -0.07
C ALA A 153 1.75 5.55 -0.03
N LEU A 154 0.69 4.83 -0.41
CA LEU A 154 -0.68 5.33 -0.54
C LEU A 154 -1.63 4.58 0.39
N VAL A 155 -2.14 5.25 1.42
CA VAL A 155 -3.23 4.75 2.27
C VAL A 155 -4.57 5.20 1.69
N ILE A 156 -5.52 4.28 1.56
CA ILE A 156 -6.79 4.53 0.88
C ILE A 156 -7.98 4.31 1.82
N ASP A 157 -8.82 5.31 1.95
CA ASP A 157 -10.19 5.14 2.40
C ASP A 157 -11.01 4.56 1.25
N ARG A 158 -11.18 3.26 1.27
CA ARG A 158 -11.86 2.50 0.22
C ARG A 158 -13.35 2.78 0.14
N ALA A 159 -13.97 3.24 1.23
CA ALA A 159 -15.39 3.57 1.23
C ALA A 159 -15.66 4.85 0.44
N HIS A 160 -14.80 5.86 0.59
CA HIS A 160 -15.02 7.19 0.01
C HIS A 160 -14.19 7.46 -1.24
N GLY A 161 -13.18 6.64 -1.55
CA GLY A 161 -12.23 6.88 -2.66
C GLY A 161 -11.24 8.00 -2.36
N ILE A 162 -10.81 8.10 -1.10
CA ILE A 162 -9.86 9.11 -0.63
C ILE A 162 -8.48 8.49 -0.46
N GLY A 163 -7.46 9.13 -1.02
CA GLY A 163 -6.06 8.73 -0.85
C GLY A 163 -5.28 9.68 0.07
N PHE A 164 -4.37 9.11 0.84
CA PHE A 164 -3.36 9.82 1.63
C PHE A 164 -2.00 9.30 1.17
N CYS A 165 -1.24 10.12 0.46
CA CYS A 165 0.04 9.75 -0.16
C CYS A 165 1.19 10.53 0.45
N GLY A 166 2.00 9.87 1.26
CA GLY A 166 3.23 10.41 1.81
C GLY A 166 4.36 10.31 0.79
N LEU A 167 4.99 11.45 0.51
CA LEU A 167 6.10 11.54 -0.41
C LEU A 167 7.41 11.19 0.31
N SER A 168 8.20 10.38 -0.35
CA SER A 168 9.50 9.89 0.14
C SER A 168 10.33 9.40 -1.05
N GLU A 169 11.45 8.77 -0.77
CA GLU A 169 12.25 8.08 -1.77
C GLU A 169 11.51 6.92 -2.48
N ARG A 170 10.37 6.45 -1.90
CA ARG A 170 9.55 5.36 -2.44
C ARG A 170 8.35 5.83 -3.25
N CYS A 171 8.07 7.14 -3.26
CA CYS A 171 7.01 7.74 -4.04
C CYS A 171 7.26 9.23 -4.22
N ASP A 172 7.41 9.67 -5.45
CA ASP A 172 7.42 11.10 -5.81
C ASP A 172 6.03 11.60 -6.24
N GLU A 173 5.89 12.90 -6.53
CA GLU A 173 4.61 13.49 -6.94
C GLU A 173 4.05 12.87 -8.23
N ALA A 174 4.92 12.52 -9.18
CA ALA A 174 4.50 11.88 -10.42
C ALA A 174 4.01 10.45 -10.16
N GLY A 175 4.71 9.69 -9.30
CA GLY A 175 4.27 8.37 -8.83
C GLY A 175 2.93 8.42 -8.09
N ALA A 176 2.73 9.46 -7.25
CA ALA A 176 1.45 9.68 -6.57
C ALA A 176 0.30 9.96 -7.57
N ALA A 177 0.56 10.75 -8.62
CA ALA A 177 -0.41 11.02 -9.67
C ALA A 177 -0.77 9.76 -10.47
N LEU A 178 0.21 8.92 -10.79
CA LEU A 178 0.01 7.63 -11.44
C LEU A 178 -0.85 6.69 -10.59
N MET A 179 -0.57 6.59 -9.30
CA MET A 179 -1.38 5.79 -8.38
C MET A 179 -2.80 6.33 -8.22
N HIS A 180 -2.96 7.65 -8.06
CA HIS A 180 -4.29 8.29 -8.01
C HIS A 180 -5.16 7.87 -9.20
N ALA A 181 -4.61 7.94 -10.41
CA ALA A 181 -5.31 7.56 -11.64
C ALA A 181 -5.57 6.04 -11.70
N ALA A 182 -4.56 5.21 -11.38
CA ALA A 182 -4.67 3.75 -11.46
C ALA A 182 -5.71 3.18 -10.49
N PHE A 183 -5.83 3.75 -9.28
CA PHE A 183 -6.85 3.38 -8.30
C PHE A 183 -8.22 4.06 -8.56
N GLY A 184 -8.32 5.00 -9.51
CA GLY A 184 -9.52 5.76 -9.81
C GLY A 184 -10.00 6.63 -8.65
N LEU A 185 -9.09 7.16 -7.82
CA LEU A 185 -9.45 7.88 -6.61
C LEU A 185 -10.14 9.21 -6.91
N ARG A 186 -11.06 9.60 -6.04
CA ARG A 186 -11.81 10.86 -6.15
C ARG A 186 -10.97 12.07 -5.72
N VAL A 187 -10.25 11.90 -4.61
CA VAL A 187 -9.32 12.90 -4.09
C VAL A 187 -8.13 12.24 -3.42
N THR A 188 -6.94 12.83 -3.58
CA THR A 188 -5.72 12.38 -2.89
C THR A 188 -5.00 13.59 -2.30
N LEU A 189 -4.69 13.51 -1.00
CA LEU A 189 -3.79 14.43 -0.33
C LEU A 189 -2.36 13.92 -0.45
N MET A 190 -1.47 14.74 -1.00
CA MET A 190 -0.03 14.51 -0.96
C MET A 190 0.60 15.32 0.19
N PHE A 191 1.54 14.73 0.89
CA PHE A 191 2.28 15.38 1.98
C PHE A 191 3.67 14.77 2.12
N ASP A 192 4.60 15.50 2.74
CA ASP A 192 5.94 14.97 2.97
C ASP A 192 5.95 14.11 4.24
N LEU A 193 6.63 12.97 4.20
CA LEU A 193 6.91 12.17 5.39
C LEU A 193 8.05 12.81 6.20
N ALA A 194 8.09 12.53 7.49
CA ALA A 194 9.19 12.96 8.32
C ALA A 194 10.52 12.33 7.87
N PRO A 195 11.67 12.99 8.07
CA PRO A 195 12.96 12.41 7.72
C PRO A 195 13.16 11.03 8.32
N GLY A 196 13.58 10.08 7.49
CA GLY A 196 13.78 8.69 7.88
C GLY A 196 12.53 7.81 7.80
N GLU A 197 11.36 8.37 7.52
CA GLU A 197 10.16 7.61 7.16
C GLU A 197 10.13 7.33 5.66
N TYR A 198 9.63 6.16 5.29
CA TYR A 198 9.71 5.71 3.90
C TYR A 198 8.36 5.33 3.29
N HIS A 199 7.39 4.91 4.09
CA HIS A 199 6.04 4.52 3.65
C HIS A 199 4.95 5.13 4.52
N THR A 200 3.85 5.54 3.90
CA THR A 200 2.68 6.10 4.60
C THR A 200 2.00 5.06 5.49
N ASN A 201 1.91 3.81 5.06
CA ASN A 201 1.21 2.76 5.79
C ASN A 201 1.91 2.32 7.10
N VAL A 202 3.15 2.73 7.32
CA VAL A 202 3.84 2.56 8.60
C VAL A 202 3.30 3.54 9.65
N LEU A 203 2.76 4.66 9.22
CA LEU A 203 2.42 5.82 10.04
C LEU A 203 0.93 6.11 10.11
N LEU A 204 0.17 5.61 9.15
CA LEU A 204 -1.24 5.88 8.98
C LEU A 204 -1.99 4.63 8.51
N ALA A 205 -3.11 4.35 9.12
CA ALA A 205 -4.08 3.39 8.61
C ALA A 205 -5.50 3.96 8.69
N VAL A 206 -6.31 3.70 7.66
CA VAL A 206 -7.74 4.03 7.67
C VAL A 206 -8.54 2.75 7.90
N LEU A 207 -9.36 2.74 8.94
CA LEU A 207 -10.16 1.61 9.36
C LEU A 207 -11.58 1.72 8.79
N ALA A 208 -11.82 1.06 7.66
CA ALA A 208 -13.13 0.94 7.01
C ALA A 208 -13.86 2.29 6.80
N GLY A 209 -13.13 3.37 6.54
CA GLY A 209 -13.69 4.71 6.35
C GLY A 209 -14.34 5.33 7.61
N ARG A 210 -14.07 4.77 8.79
CA ARG A 210 -14.70 5.19 10.06
C ARG A 210 -13.73 5.80 11.05
N ALA A 211 -12.47 5.36 11.00
CA ALA A 211 -11.44 5.80 11.93
C ALA A 211 -10.09 5.86 11.25
N ALA A 212 -9.15 6.58 11.82
CA ALA A 212 -7.76 6.60 11.41
C ALA A 212 -6.85 6.32 12.62
N LEU A 213 -5.88 5.43 12.43
CA LEU A 213 -4.75 5.27 13.34
C LEU A 213 -3.58 6.05 12.77
N VAL A 214 -2.92 6.86 13.59
CA VAL A 214 -1.87 7.75 13.11
C VAL A 214 -0.71 7.84 14.10
N CYS A 215 0.51 7.88 13.57
CA CYS A 215 1.70 8.25 14.31
C CYS A 215 1.96 9.77 14.08
N PRO A 216 1.47 10.66 14.95
CA PRO A 216 1.43 12.09 14.65
C PRO A 216 2.82 12.74 14.51
N HIS A 217 3.84 12.20 15.20
CA HIS A 217 5.19 12.73 15.16
C HIS A 217 5.95 12.44 13.86
N ALA A 218 5.44 11.51 13.06
CA ALA A 218 6.07 11.07 11.83
C ALA A 218 5.42 11.65 10.56
N LEU A 219 4.29 12.38 10.70
CA LEU A 219 3.64 13.11 9.63
C LEU A 219 4.06 14.58 9.67
N GLN A 220 4.44 15.11 8.51
CA GLN A 220 4.75 16.53 8.37
C GLN A 220 3.52 17.34 7.96
N GLY A 221 3.56 18.63 8.28
CA GLY A 221 2.49 19.56 7.94
C GLY A 221 1.20 19.32 8.71
N ASP A 222 0.09 19.76 8.11
CA ASP A 222 -1.21 19.80 8.78
C ASP A 222 -2.11 18.60 8.43
N VAL A 223 -1.49 17.43 8.17
CA VAL A 223 -2.21 16.18 7.82
C VAL A 223 -3.17 15.77 8.92
N SER A 224 -2.79 15.99 10.19
CA SER A 224 -3.64 15.71 11.34
C SER A 224 -4.97 16.48 11.27
N ARG A 225 -4.97 17.73 10.81
CA ARG A 225 -6.18 18.54 10.60
C ARG A 225 -7.09 17.91 9.56
N ALA A 226 -6.53 17.40 8.46
CA ALA A 226 -7.30 16.71 7.44
C ALA A 226 -7.95 15.43 7.99
N LEU A 227 -7.20 14.62 8.76
CA LEU A 227 -7.73 13.41 9.38
C LEU A 227 -8.85 13.71 10.38
N HIS A 228 -8.67 14.67 11.27
CA HIS A 228 -9.71 15.08 12.22
C HIS A 228 -10.95 15.68 11.52
N ALA A 229 -10.76 16.39 10.38
CA ALA A 229 -11.86 16.90 9.59
C ALA A 229 -12.76 15.82 8.99
N LEU A 230 -12.19 14.62 8.71
CA LEU A 230 -12.90 13.50 8.10
C LEU A 230 -13.40 12.48 9.13
N TYR A 231 -12.59 12.15 10.12
CA TYR A 231 -12.89 11.07 11.06
C TYR A 231 -13.24 11.56 12.47
N GLY A 232 -13.19 12.88 12.71
CA GLY A 232 -13.59 13.50 13.98
C GLY A 232 -12.82 12.93 15.18
N PRO A 233 -13.54 12.47 16.24
CA PRO A 233 -12.92 11.92 17.45
C PRO A 233 -12.32 10.50 17.23
N HIS A 234 -12.48 9.90 16.06
CA HIS A 234 -11.99 8.56 15.74
C HIS A 234 -10.59 8.60 15.09
N VAL A 235 -9.82 9.65 15.32
CA VAL A 235 -8.38 9.70 15.03
C VAL A 235 -7.63 9.32 16.30
N VAL A 236 -6.85 8.22 16.25
CA VAL A 236 -6.14 7.63 17.39
C VAL A 236 -4.67 7.51 17.10
#